data_900d2988a1c1597e63a54c92daf919d1
#
_entry.id   900d2988a1c1597e63a54c92daf919d1
#
_cell.length_a   1.000
_cell.length_b   1.000
_cell.length_c   1.000
_cell.angle_alpha   90.00
_cell.angle_beta   90.00
_cell.angle_gamma   90.00
#
_symmetry.space_group_name_H-M   'P 1'
#
loop_
_entity.id
_entity.type
_entity.pdbx_description
1 polymer ?
#
loop_
_entity_poly.entity_id
_entity_poly.type
_entity_poly.pdbx_seq_one_letter_code
_entity_poly.pdbx_strand_id
1 'polypeptide(L)'
;MFKNKHIVVGICGGIAAFKAAGLVSRLRQQGGDVHCIMTKNATKLVTPITFGELSGNNVTVDMFSNIYKWDVEHIALANLADIFVIAPATADIIGKVANGIADDMLSTTIMATKAKVLFVPSMNTNMYENPIVCQNIRKLRDLGYEFVEPESGHLACNTNGKGRFPELDKIIFQMQRILYGRHLLKGKNVVISAGGTKENIDPVRYIGNRSSGRMGYAIAKAAAMEDANVTLVSCTKSLPVPDGINVVYVENARELNTSMNLYYDSSDVIIMAAAVADYRPVNQSDHKIKKEENSSLDIKLELNPDILLELGKRKKKQFLVGFAAETNAVIRHGQEKIKKKNLDMLIANDVAMPGAGFNVTTNIASILYKDGTMQQYPKMTKEELGKIIIEKVAERL
;
A
#
# COMPACT_ATOMS: atom_id res chain seq x y z
N MET A 1 9.29 -12.19 6.07
CA MET A 1 7.98 -11.50 5.95
C MET A 1 6.86 -12.53 6.04
N PHE A 2 6.97 -13.71 5.36
CA PHE A 2 6.04 -14.83 5.42
C PHE A 2 6.53 -15.99 6.29
N LYS A 3 7.38 -15.73 7.29
CA LYS A 3 7.94 -16.77 8.16
C LYS A 3 6.81 -17.58 8.83
N ASN A 4 6.93 -18.90 8.82
CA ASN A 4 5.93 -19.85 9.33
C ASN A 4 4.55 -19.76 8.66
N LYS A 5 4.49 -19.33 7.39
CA LYS A 5 3.27 -19.32 6.58
C LYS A 5 3.38 -20.33 5.45
N HIS A 6 2.37 -21.18 5.33
CA HIS A 6 2.21 -22.13 4.24
C HIS A 6 1.38 -21.49 3.13
N ILE A 7 2.01 -21.32 1.96
CA ILE A 7 1.45 -20.63 0.81
C ILE A 7 1.26 -21.64 -0.32
N VAL A 8 0.02 -21.90 -0.69
CA VAL A 8 -0.23 -22.74 -1.87
C VAL A 8 -0.40 -21.81 -3.09
N VAL A 9 0.39 -22.08 -4.15
CA VAL A 9 0.34 -21.31 -5.41
C VAL A 9 -0.18 -22.22 -6.52
N GLY A 10 -1.33 -21.86 -7.07
CA GLY A 10 -1.93 -22.49 -8.25
C GLY A 10 -1.48 -21.81 -9.52
N ILE A 11 -0.84 -22.53 -10.44
CA ILE A 11 -0.33 -22.00 -11.71
C ILE A 11 -1.18 -22.53 -12.86
N CYS A 12 -1.87 -21.62 -13.56
CA CYS A 12 -2.72 -21.93 -14.70
C CYS A 12 -2.01 -21.73 -16.05
N GLY A 13 -2.56 -22.32 -17.11
CA GLY A 13 -2.03 -22.32 -18.48
C GLY A 13 -2.21 -20.97 -19.20
N GLY A 14 -1.70 -19.89 -18.64
CA GLY A 14 -1.54 -18.60 -19.30
C GLY A 14 -0.07 -18.28 -19.53
N ILE A 15 0.24 -17.46 -20.56
CA ILE A 15 1.64 -17.10 -20.88
C ILE A 15 2.35 -16.51 -19.65
N ALA A 16 1.66 -15.81 -18.77
CA ALA A 16 2.21 -15.24 -17.55
C ALA A 16 2.67 -16.29 -16.49
N ALA A 17 2.54 -17.58 -16.76
CA ALA A 17 3.06 -18.64 -15.88
C ALA A 17 4.57 -18.47 -15.60
N PHE A 18 5.36 -17.95 -16.56
CA PHE A 18 6.78 -17.67 -16.34
C PHE A 18 7.01 -16.60 -15.26
N LYS A 19 6.10 -15.62 -15.13
CA LYS A 19 6.17 -14.59 -14.10
C LYS A 19 5.86 -15.14 -12.70
N ALA A 20 5.01 -16.16 -12.62
CA ALA A 20 4.73 -16.85 -11.36
C ALA A 20 5.98 -17.48 -10.74
N ALA A 21 6.96 -17.87 -11.54
CA ALA A 21 8.26 -18.36 -11.05
C ALA A 21 8.97 -17.29 -10.20
N GLY A 22 8.94 -16.03 -10.64
CA GLY A 22 9.46 -14.89 -9.85
C GLY A 22 8.69 -14.68 -8.54
N LEU A 23 7.36 -14.85 -8.56
CA LEU A 23 6.54 -14.77 -7.34
C LEU A 23 6.94 -15.87 -6.34
N VAL A 24 6.98 -17.12 -6.76
CA VAL A 24 7.36 -18.29 -5.92
C VAL A 24 8.74 -18.10 -5.30
N SER A 25 9.75 -17.71 -6.11
CA SER A 25 11.10 -17.41 -5.64
C SER A 25 11.10 -16.33 -4.55
N ARG A 26 10.38 -15.25 -4.78
CA ARG A 26 10.33 -14.13 -3.83
C ARG A 26 9.59 -14.46 -2.53
N LEU A 27 8.53 -15.23 -2.59
CA LEU A 27 7.80 -15.71 -1.41
C LEU A 27 8.70 -16.59 -0.54
N ARG A 28 9.44 -17.51 -1.14
CA ARG A 28 10.42 -18.36 -0.42
C ARG A 28 11.55 -17.52 0.20
N GLN A 29 12.12 -16.58 -0.54
CA GLN A 29 13.15 -15.67 -0.01
C GLN A 29 12.64 -14.85 1.19
N GLN A 30 11.35 -14.56 1.26
CA GLN A 30 10.71 -13.89 2.37
C GLN A 30 10.30 -14.82 3.52
N GLY A 31 10.70 -16.09 3.46
CA GLY A 31 10.55 -17.10 4.51
C GLY A 31 9.23 -17.89 4.47
N GLY A 32 8.45 -17.79 3.39
CA GLY A 32 7.26 -18.61 3.17
C GLY A 32 7.60 -20.05 2.81
N ASP A 33 6.82 -21.01 3.32
CA ASP A 33 6.81 -22.39 2.85
C ASP A 33 5.82 -22.49 1.68
N VAL A 34 6.36 -22.62 0.45
CA VAL A 34 5.59 -22.48 -0.78
C VAL A 34 5.37 -23.82 -1.43
N HIS A 35 4.12 -24.20 -1.66
CA HIS A 35 3.69 -25.41 -2.36
C HIS A 35 3.03 -25.03 -3.69
N CYS A 36 3.39 -25.71 -4.77
CA CYS A 36 2.91 -25.37 -6.11
C CYS A 36 2.00 -26.47 -6.68
N ILE A 37 0.84 -26.06 -7.20
CA ILE A 37 -0.07 -26.90 -7.99
C ILE A 37 -0.09 -26.33 -9.40
N MET A 38 0.17 -27.14 -10.41
CA MET A 38 0.11 -26.72 -11.82
C MET A 38 -1.02 -27.43 -12.56
N THR A 39 -1.76 -26.67 -13.38
CA THR A 39 -2.67 -27.30 -14.36
C THR A 39 -1.87 -27.99 -15.48
N LYS A 40 -2.45 -29.01 -16.12
CA LYS A 40 -1.82 -29.70 -17.29
C LYS A 40 -1.46 -28.70 -18.40
N ASN A 41 -2.20 -27.61 -18.58
CA ASN A 41 -1.86 -26.59 -19.56
C ASN A 41 -0.70 -25.71 -19.11
N ALA A 42 -0.52 -25.47 -17.82
CA ALA A 42 0.62 -24.72 -17.28
C ALA A 42 1.95 -25.43 -17.54
N THR A 43 1.97 -26.78 -17.46
CA THR A 43 3.20 -27.57 -17.69
C THR A 43 3.71 -27.50 -19.12
N LYS A 44 2.89 -27.09 -20.09
CA LYS A 44 3.28 -26.85 -21.47
C LYS A 44 4.03 -25.53 -21.67
N LEU A 45 3.93 -24.60 -20.73
CA LEU A 45 4.54 -23.27 -20.78
C LEU A 45 5.78 -23.17 -19.89
N VAL A 46 5.72 -23.77 -18.68
CA VAL A 46 6.83 -23.83 -17.73
C VAL A 46 6.83 -25.22 -17.12
N THR A 47 8.02 -25.80 -16.97
CA THR A 47 8.11 -27.16 -16.44
C THR A 47 7.89 -27.21 -14.91
N PRO A 48 7.33 -28.32 -14.36
CA PRO A 48 7.20 -28.50 -12.91
C PRO A 48 8.53 -28.41 -12.17
N ILE A 49 9.64 -28.85 -12.78
CA ILE A 49 11.00 -28.78 -12.21
C ILE A 49 11.36 -27.34 -11.82
N THR A 50 11.01 -26.35 -12.67
CA THR A 50 11.28 -24.94 -12.35
C THR A 50 10.64 -24.52 -11.03
N PHE A 51 9.37 -24.84 -10.82
CA PHE A 51 8.67 -24.50 -9.58
C PHE A 51 9.13 -25.34 -8.40
N GLY A 52 9.51 -26.60 -8.61
CA GLY A 52 10.08 -27.47 -7.59
C GLY A 52 11.38 -26.90 -7.01
N GLU A 53 12.32 -26.50 -7.87
CA GLU A 53 13.57 -25.88 -7.44
C GLU A 53 13.35 -24.53 -6.73
N LEU A 54 12.45 -23.70 -7.25
CA LEU A 54 12.17 -22.40 -6.66
C LEU A 54 11.43 -22.47 -5.32
N SER A 55 10.49 -23.40 -5.17
CA SER A 55 9.73 -23.59 -3.93
C SER A 55 10.48 -24.46 -2.91
N GLY A 56 11.30 -25.39 -3.38
CA GLY A 56 11.95 -26.43 -2.57
C GLY A 56 11.00 -27.54 -2.14
N ASN A 57 9.82 -27.61 -2.74
CA ASN A 57 8.79 -28.61 -2.51
C ASN A 57 8.40 -29.29 -3.82
N ASN A 58 7.84 -30.49 -3.74
CA ASN A 58 7.28 -31.19 -4.89
C ASN A 58 6.13 -30.36 -5.51
N VAL A 59 6.05 -30.39 -6.83
CA VAL A 59 4.98 -29.76 -7.60
C VAL A 59 3.92 -30.77 -7.94
N THR A 60 2.67 -30.51 -7.59
CA THR A 60 1.56 -31.40 -7.86
C THR A 60 0.84 -30.99 -9.16
N VAL A 61 0.62 -31.95 -10.06
CA VAL A 61 -0.04 -31.73 -11.35
C VAL A 61 -1.31 -32.54 -11.48
N ASP A 62 -1.25 -33.80 -11.09
CA ASP A 62 -2.33 -34.77 -11.25
C ASP A 62 -2.75 -35.34 -9.89
N MET A 63 -4.05 -35.52 -9.68
CA MET A 63 -4.59 -36.05 -8.41
C MET A 63 -4.16 -37.48 -8.10
N PHE A 64 -3.78 -38.24 -9.11
CA PHE A 64 -3.52 -39.69 -9.00
C PHE A 64 -2.07 -40.05 -9.32
N SER A 65 -1.14 -39.07 -9.39
CA SER A 65 0.26 -39.35 -9.76
C SER A 65 1.09 -39.97 -8.64
N ASN A 66 0.70 -39.84 -7.37
CA ASN A 66 1.44 -40.36 -6.20
C ASN A 66 0.60 -41.37 -5.39
N ILE A 67 0.52 -42.62 -5.89
CA ILE A 67 -0.27 -43.68 -5.27
C ILE A 67 0.39 -44.23 -3.96
N TYR A 68 1.61 -43.76 -3.62
CA TYR A 68 2.38 -44.31 -2.48
C TYR A 68 2.16 -43.59 -1.15
N LYS A 69 1.41 -42.49 -1.11
CA LYS A 69 0.99 -41.83 0.13
C LYS A 69 -0.52 -42.02 0.31
N TRP A 70 -0.92 -42.54 1.45
CA TRP A 70 -2.33 -42.77 1.82
C TRP A 70 -3.08 -41.46 2.11
N ASP A 71 -2.38 -40.31 2.16
CA ASP A 71 -3.01 -39.00 2.31
C ASP A 71 -3.48 -38.49 0.96
N VAL A 72 -4.73 -38.08 0.92
CA VAL A 72 -5.37 -37.45 -0.27
C VAL A 72 -4.73 -36.07 -0.46
N GLU A 73 -3.79 -35.96 -1.40
CA GLU A 73 -2.87 -34.81 -1.55
C GLU A 73 -3.61 -33.47 -1.70
N HIS A 74 -4.74 -33.39 -2.42
CA HIS A 74 -5.53 -32.18 -2.55
C HIS A 74 -6.15 -31.74 -1.20
N ILE A 75 -6.53 -32.68 -0.33
CA ILE A 75 -7.02 -32.37 1.02
C ILE A 75 -5.88 -31.93 1.92
N ALA A 76 -4.72 -32.60 1.83
CA ALA A 76 -3.54 -32.21 2.61
C ALA A 76 -3.11 -30.77 2.31
N LEU A 77 -2.99 -30.39 1.03
CA LEU A 77 -2.64 -29.04 0.61
C LEU A 77 -3.74 -28.02 0.95
N ALA A 78 -5.02 -28.38 0.82
CA ALA A 78 -6.14 -27.53 1.18
C ALA A 78 -6.14 -27.17 2.69
N ASN A 79 -5.80 -28.15 3.54
CA ASN A 79 -5.74 -27.95 5.00
C ASN A 79 -4.45 -27.25 5.45
N LEU A 80 -3.34 -27.44 4.72
CA LEU A 80 -2.04 -26.85 5.03
C LEU A 80 -2.03 -25.34 4.79
N ALA A 81 -2.77 -24.86 3.78
CA ALA A 81 -2.69 -23.48 3.31
C ALA A 81 -3.12 -22.45 4.37
N ASP A 82 -2.27 -21.49 4.68
CA ASP A 82 -2.65 -20.23 5.33
C ASP A 82 -3.29 -19.27 4.31
N ILE A 83 -2.82 -19.31 3.06
CA ILE A 83 -3.34 -18.58 1.92
C ILE A 83 -3.17 -19.38 0.64
N PHE A 84 -4.14 -19.30 -0.27
CA PHE A 84 -4.09 -19.92 -1.57
C PHE A 84 -4.07 -18.85 -2.67
N VAL A 85 -3.04 -18.82 -3.51
CA VAL A 85 -2.83 -17.81 -4.55
C VAL A 85 -2.89 -18.45 -5.92
N ILE A 86 -3.82 -18.03 -6.77
CA ILE A 86 -3.93 -18.51 -8.15
C ILE A 86 -3.23 -17.52 -9.08
N ALA A 87 -2.02 -17.81 -9.49
CA ALA A 87 -1.16 -16.89 -10.23
C ALA A 87 -0.34 -17.63 -11.32
N PRO A 88 -0.64 -17.36 -12.62
CA PRO A 88 -1.75 -16.56 -13.14
C PRO A 88 -3.10 -17.29 -13.03
N ALA A 89 -4.19 -16.55 -12.84
CA ALA A 89 -5.54 -17.08 -12.95
C ALA A 89 -6.08 -16.82 -14.36
N THR A 90 -6.43 -17.91 -15.07
CA THR A 90 -7.08 -17.85 -16.39
C THR A 90 -8.59 -17.73 -16.26
N ALA A 91 -9.28 -17.35 -17.36
CA ALA A 91 -10.74 -17.36 -17.40
C ALA A 91 -11.32 -18.75 -17.12
N ASP A 92 -10.63 -19.82 -17.51
CA ASP A 92 -11.01 -21.22 -17.26
C ASP A 92 -11.13 -21.51 -15.75
N ILE A 93 -10.06 -21.27 -14.97
CA ILE A 93 -10.10 -21.54 -13.53
C ILE A 93 -11.11 -20.65 -12.80
N ILE A 94 -11.23 -19.38 -13.20
CA ILE A 94 -12.23 -18.46 -12.64
C ILE A 94 -13.64 -18.99 -12.92
N GLY A 95 -13.90 -19.45 -14.15
CA GLY A 95 -15.18 -20.04 -14.53
C GLY A 95 -15.49 -21.32 -13.79
N LYS A 96 -14.53 -22.24 -13.66
CA LYS A 96 -14.66 -23.48 -12.91
C LYS A 96 -15.02 -23.23 -11.45
N VAL A 97 -14.23 -22.42 -10.76
CA VAL A 97 -14.46 -22.13 -9.33
C VAL A 97 -15.79 -21.40 -9.11
N ALA A 98 -16.13 -20.43 -9.96
CA ALA A 98 -17.41 -19.72 -9.87
C ALA A 98 -18.65 -20.64 -10.01
N ASN A 99 -18.50 -21.79 -10.66
CA ASN A 99 -19.59 -22.73 -10.91
C ASN A 99 -19.41 -24.08 -10.17
N GLY A 100 -18.46 -24.17 -9.22
CA GLY A 100 -18.26 -25.35 -8.38
C GLY A 100 -17.70 -26.57 -9.13
N ILE A 101 -17.00 -26.35 -10.26
CA ILE A 101 -16.38 -27.42 -11.04
C ILE A 101 -15.03 -27.78 -10.42
N ALA A 102 -14.87 -29.04 -10.03
CA ALA A 102 -13.69 -29.60 -9.37
C ALA A 102 -13.20 -30.86 -10.14
N ASP A 103 -12.72 -30.65 -11.38
CA ASP A 103 -12.39 -31.71 -12.33
C ASP A 103 -10.86 -31.95 -12.50
N ASP A 104 -10.04 -31.12 -11.82
CA ASP A 104 -8.59 -31.26 -11.79
C ASP A 104 -8.02 -31.01 -10.38
N MET A 105 -6.72 -31.26 -10.21
CA MET A 105 -6.04 -31.12 -8.92
C MET A 105 -6.21 -29.71 -8.34
N LEU A 106 -6.07 -28.66 -9.16
CA LEU A 106 -6.15 -27.28 -8.71
C LEU A 106 -7.57 -26.90 -8.29
N SER A 107 -8.56 -27.13 -9.15
CA SER A 107 -9.96 -26.79 -8.87
C SER A 107 -10.51 -27.58 -7.68
N THR A 108 -10.13 -28.85 -7.52
CA THR A 108 -10.52 -29.67 -6.37
C THR A 108 -9.90 -29.15 -5.07
N THR A 109 -8.61 -28.77 -5.07
CA THR A 109 -7.95 -28.23 -3.88
C THR A 109 -8.58 -26.88 -3.47
N ILE A 110 -8.92 -26.02 -4.45
CA ILE A 110 -9.62 -24.75 -4.18
C ILE A 110 -11.00 -24.98 -3.55
N MET A 111 -11.75 -25.99 -3.99
CA MET A 111 -13.05 -26.31 -3.39
C MET A 111 -12.93 -26.87 -1.97
N ALA A 112 -11.83 -27.52 -1.63
CA ALA A 112 -11.62 -28.14 -0.33
C ALA A 112 -11.01 -27.20 0.72
N THR A 113 -10.37 -26.10 0.32
CA THR A 113 -9.64 -25.23 1.25
C THR A 113 -10.56 -24.31 2.05
N LYS A 114 -10.19 -24.06 3.32
CA LYS A 114 -10.76 -23.01 4.17
C LYS A 114 -9.90 -21.75 4.18
N ALA A 115 -8.70 -21.81 3.60
CA ALA A 115 -7.83 -20.64 3.48
C ALA A 115 -8.46 -19.58 2.57
N LYS A 116 -8.11 -18.32 2.77
CA LYS A 116 -8.46 -17.25 1.82
C LYS A 116 -7.79 -17.51 0.47
N VAL A 117 -8.57 -17.38 -0.60
CA VAL A 117 -8.10 -17.59 -1.97
C VAL A 117 -7.96 -16.24 -2.66
N LEU A 118 -6.76 -15.97 -3.18
CA LEU A 118 -6.41 -14.79 -3.94
C LEU A 118 -6.23 -15.14 -5.42
N PHE A 119 -7.07 -14.62 -6.29
CA PHE A 119 -6.92 -14.71 -7.73
C PHE A 119 -6.07 -13.57 -8.29
N VAL A 120 -5.14 -13.90 -9.17
CA VAL A 120 -4.32 -12.96 -9.93
C VAL A 120 -4.64 -13.14 -11.42
N PRO A 121 -5.72 -12.53 -11.93
CA PRO A 121 -6.14 -12.67 -13.32
C PRO A 121 -5.06 -12.20 -14.29
N SER A 122 -4.82 -13.00 -15.35
CA SER A 122 -3.99 -12.60 -16.48
C SER A 122 -4.49 -13.29 -17.75
N MET A 123 -5.00 -12.48 -18.68
CA MET A 123 -5.58 -12.96 -19.94
C MET A 123 -5.68 -11.81 -20.94
N ASN A 124 -6.04 -12.12 -22.18
CA ASN A 124 -6.37 -11.11 -23.21
C ASN A 124 -7.47 -10.16 -22.71
N THR A 125 -7.42 -8.90 -23.11
CA THR A 125 -8.39 -7.84 -22.70
C THR A 125 -9.83 -8.24 -23.01
N ASN A 126 -10.11 -8.74 -24.22
CA ASN A 126 -11.47 -9.15 -24.59
C ASN A 126 -12.01 -10.32 -23.72
N MET A 127 -11.11 -11.20 -23.26
CA MET A 127 -11.47 -12.24 -22.31
C MET A 127 -11.76 -11.66 -20.94
N TYR A 128 -10.92 -10.74 -20.46
CA TYR A 128 -11.10 -10.13 -19.15
C TYR A 128 -12.37 -9.26 -19.08
N GLU A 129 -12.68 -8.55 -20.17
CA GLU A 129 -13.86 -7.69 -20.29
C GLU A 129 -15.11 -8.46 -20.75
N ASN A 130 -14.97 -9.76 -21.06
CA ASN A 130 -16.12 -10.59 -21.43
C ASN A 130 -17.16 -10.58 -20.30
N PRO A 131 -18.45 -10.31 -20.61
CA PRO A 131 -19.51 -10.23 -19.60
C PRO A 131 -19.61 -11.46 -18.69
N ILE A 132 -19.38 -12.67 -19.22
CA ILE A 132 -19.40 -13.92 -18.45
C ILE A 132 -18.23 -13.95 -17.46
N VAL A 133 -17.03 -13.58 -17.89
CA VAL A 133 -15.86 -13.53 -17.01
C VAL A 133 -16.01 -12.47 -15.93
N CYS A 134 -16.49 -11.28 -16.29
CA CYS A 134 -16.81 -10.22 -15.33
C CYS A 134 -17.85 -10.65 -14.30
N GLN A 135 -18.88 -11.38 -14.74
CA GLN A 135 -19.93 -11.92 -13.87
C GLN A 135 -19.38 -12.98 -12.91
N ASN A 136 -18.53 -13.90 -13.39
CA ASN A 136 -17.87 -14.90 -12.57
C ASN A 136 -16.96 -14.26 -11.52
N ILE A 137 -16.15 -13.24 -11.89
CA ILE A 137 -15.31 -12.49 -10.95
C ILE A 137 -16.17 -11.82 -9.88
N ARG A 138 -17.26 -11.17 -10.26
CA ARG A 138 -18.19 -10.54 -9.31
C ARG A 138 -18.78 -11.55 -8.34
N LYS A 139 -19.32 -12.66 -8.86
CA LYS A 139 -19.86 -13.77 -8.07
C LYS A 139 -18.84 -14.30 -7.04
N LEU A 140 -17.59 -14.49 -7.45
CA LEU A 140 -16.56 -14.97 -6.53
C LEU A 140 -16.20 -13.90 -5.47
N ARG A 141 -16.16 -12.62 -5.82
CA ARG A 141 -15.98 -11.54 -4.83
C ARG A 141 -17.09 -11.52 -3.78
N ASP A 142 -18.34 -11.66 -4.21
CA ASP A 142 -19.50 -11.70 -3.31
C ASP A 142 -19.46 -12.90 -2.37
N LEU A 143 -18.80 -14.00 -2.78
CA LEU A 143 -18.52 -15.19 -1.97
C LEU A 143 -17.27 -15.07 -1.09
N GLY A 144 -16.55 -13.92 -1.12
CA GLY A 144 -15.40 -13.64 -0.27
C GLY A 144 -14.06 -14.08 -0.81
N TYR A 145 -13.97 -14.39 -2.12
CA TYR A 145 -12.71 -14.58 -2.82
C TYR A 145 -12.05 -13.23 -3.13
N GLU A 146 -10.74 -13.16 -2.99
CA GLU A 146 -9.96 -11.94 -3.20
C GLU A 146 -9.37 -11.90 -4.62
N PHE A 147 -9.18 -10.70 -5.15
CA PHE A 147 -8.64 -10.49 -6.49
C PHE A 147 -7.60 -9.38 -6.51
N VAL A 148 -6.48 -9.60 -7.21
CA VAL A 148 -5.56 -8.53 -7.62
C VAL A 148 -6.01 -8.06 -9.00
N GLU A 149 -6.28 -6.77 -9.16
CA GLU A 149 -6.62 -6.23 -10.49
C GLU A 149 -5.45 -6.38 -11.46
N PRO A 150 -5.70 -6.91 -12.68
CA PRO A 150 -4.66 -6.93 -13.70
C PRO A 150 -4.30 -5.52 -14.15
N GLU A 151 -3.07 -5.37 -14.61
CA GLU A 151 -2.58 -4.10 -15.13
C GLU A 151 -3.04 -3.85 -16.56
N SER A 152 -3.05 -2.57 -16.93
CA SER A 152 -3.19 -2.13 -18.30
C SER A 152 -1.81 -2.00 -18.96
N GLY A 153 -1.70 -2.32 -20.24
CA GLY A 153 -0.47 -2.19 -20.99
C GLY A 153 -0.40 -3.09 -22.21
N HIS A 154 0.78 -3.23 -22.76
CA HIS A 154 1.02 -4.10 -23.91
C HIS A 154 0.94 -5.58 -23.51
N LEU A 155 0.11 -6.33 -24.21
CA LEU A 155 -0.12 -7.76 -24.00
C LEU A 155 0.66 -8.60 -25.00
N ALA A 156 0.89 -9.87 -24.68
CA ALA A 156 1.61 -10.81 -25.56
C ALA A 156 0.95 -11.02 -26.93
N CYS A 157 -0.33 -10.69 -27.08
CA CYS A 157 -1.07 -10.73 -28.34
C CYS A 157 -1.01 -9.43 -29.13
N ASN A 158 -0.04 -8.56 -28.85
CA ASN A 158 0.19 -7.26 -29.53
C ASN A 158 -1.00 -6.27 -29.41
N THR A 159 -1.82 -6.38 -28.40
CA THR A 159 -2.88 -5.42 -28.07
C THR A 159 -2.56 -4.66 -26.78
N ASN A 160 -3.08 -3.44 -26.66
CA ASN A 160 -3.00 -2.66 -25.43
C ASN A 160 -4.36 -2.74 -24.71
N GLY A 161 -4.32 -3.01 -23.40
CA GLY A 161 -5.54 -3.03 -22.61
C GLY A 161 -5.33 -3.67 -21.22
N LYS A 162 -6.42 -3.85 -20.48
CA LYS A 162 -6.43 -4.47 -19.15
C LYS A 162 -6.37 -5.99 -19.28
N GLY A 163 -5.49 -6.64 -18.53
CA GLY A 163 -5.32 -8.11 -18.58
C GLY A 163 -3.90 -8.57 -18.33
N ARG A 164 -2.95 -7.63 -18.21
CA ARG A 164 -1.54 -7.93 -17.91
C ARG A 164 -1.38 -8.41 -16.47
N PHE A 165 -0.50 -9.40 -16.28
CA PHE A 165 -0.12 -9.89 -14.96
C PHE A 165 0.45 -8.76 -14.11
N PRO A 166 -0.05 -8.53 -12.88
CA PRO A 166 0.37 -7.43 -12.01
C PRO A 166 1.84 -7.54 -11.60
N GLU A 167 2.42 -6.42 -11.21
CA GLU A 167 3.76 -6.41 -10.59
C GLU A 167 3.75 -7.20 -9.28
N LEU A 168 4.87 -7.90 -8.98
CA LEU A 168 4.95 -8.82 -7.86
C LEU A 168 4.70 -8.13 -6.51
N ASP A 169 5.11 -6.87 -6.38
CA ASP A 169 4.91 -6.10 -5.15
C ASP A 169 3.43 -5.92 -4.81
N LYS A 170 2.59 -5.74 -5.84
CA LYS A 170 1.14 -5.63 -5.70
C LYS A 170 0.51 -6.93 -5.21
N ILE A 171 0.93 -8.06 -5.78
CA ILE A 171 0.45 -9.38 -5.35
C ILE A 171 0.85 -9.64 -3.91
N ILE A 172 2.11 -9.39 -3.57
CA ILE A 172 2.67 -9.58 -2.22
C ILE A 172 1.97 -8.69 -1.20
N PHE A 173 1.69 -7.43 -1.55
CA PHE A 173 0.94 -6.52 -0.70
C PHE A 173 -0.46 -7.05 -0.38
N GLN A 174 -1.21 -7.53 -1.38
CA GLN A 174 -2.53 -8.13 -1.16
C GLN A 174 -2.47 -9.40 -0.31
N MET A 175 -1.47 -10.26 -0.54
CA MET A 175 -1.25 -11.43 0.32
C MET A 175 -1.01 -11.04 1.78
N GLN A 176 -0.20 -10.00 2.03
CA GLN A 176 0.06 -9.49 3.38
C GLN A 176 -1.21 -8.91 4.02
N ARG A 177 -2.01 -8.17 3.26
CA ARG A 177 -3.29 -7.64 3.72
C ARG A 177 -4.23 -8.75 4.15
N ILE A 178 -4.33 -9.82 3.37
CA ILE A 178 -5.16 -10.99 3.68
C ILE A 178 -4.67 -11.73 4.92
N LEU A 179 -3.35 -11.91 5.07
CA LEU A 179 -2.76 -12.69 6.16
C LEU A 179 -2.64 -11.94 7.49
N TYR A 180 -2.44 -10.63 7.44
CA TYR A 180 -2.05 -9.83 8.61
C TYR A 180 -2.92 -8.61 8.86
N GLY A 181 -3.77 -8.22 7.91
CA GLY A 181 -4.71 -7.12 8.08
C GLY A 181 -5.79 -7.48 9.12
N ARG A 182 -6.05 -6.57 10.04
CA ARG A 182 -7.10 -6.72 11.04
C ARG A 182 -8.37 -6.00 10.65
N HIS A 183 -8.36 -5.37 9.47
CA HIS A 183 -9.49 -4.63 8.89
C HIS A 183 -10.02 -3.49 9.78
N LEU A 184 -9.15 -2.90 10.61
CA LEU A 184 -9.49 -1.90 11.62
C LEU A 184 -10.13 -0.63 11.06
N LEU A 185 -9.80 -0.29 9.81
CA LEU A 185 -10.28 0.91 9.13
C LEU A 185 -11.18 0.60 7.92
N LYS A 186 -11.79 -0.59 7.89
CA LYS A 186 -12.64 -1.00 6.78
C LYS A 186 -13.75 0.02 6.49
N GLY A 187 -13.77 0.52 5.24
CA GLY A 187 -14.75 1.51 4.78
C GLY A 187 -14.51 2.94 5.27
N LYS A 188 -13.42 3.20 6.02
CA LYS A 188 -13.04 4.55 6.46
C LYS A 188 -12.25 5.29 5.39
N ASN A 189 -12.56 6.55 5.18
CA ASN A 189 -11.84 7.43 4.28
C ASN A 189 -10.70 8.13 5.04
N VAL A 190 -9.46 7.83 4.68
CA VAL A 190 -8.25 8.36 5.33
C VAL A 190 -7.47 9.22 4.35
N VAL A 191 -7.28 10.50 4.67
CA VAL A 191 -6.51 11.45 3.86
C VAL A 191 -5.19 11.76 4.57
N ILE A 192 -4.08 11.60 3.86
CA ILE A 192 -2.74 11.74 4.42
C ILE A 192 -1.93 12.69 3.55
N SER A 193 -1.28 13.67 4.16
CA SER A 193 -0.31 14.50 3.44
C SER A 193 1.12 13.98 3.61
N ALA A 194 1.98 14.14 2.59
CA ALA A 194 3.36 13.66 2.63
C ALA A 194 4.33 14.56 1.87
N GLY A 195 5.60 14.58 2.31
CA GLY A 195 6.67 15.34 1.65
C GLY A 195 6.85 16.73 2.20
N GLY A 196 7.76 17.48 1.63
CA GLY A 196 7.96 18.91 1.91
C GLY A 196 7.41 19.77 0.78
N THR A 197 6.67 20.82 1.10
CA THR A 197 6.25 21.78 0.09
C THR A 197 7.45 22.56 -0.46
N LYS A 198 7.33 22.99 -1.70
CA LYS A 198 8.31 23.79 -2.42
C LYS A 198 7.68 25.10 -2.82
N GLU A 199 8.19 26.17 -2.24
CA GLU A 199 7.72 27.52 -2.52
C GLU A 199 8.68 28.14 -3.53
N ASN A 200 8.29 28.18 -4.78
CA ASN A 200 9.15 28.54 -5.88
C ASN A 200 9.56 30.02 -5.83
N ILE A 201 10.84 30.29 -5.95
CA ILE A 201 11.42 31.61 -6.14
C ILE A 201 11.45 31.94 -7.63
N ASP A 202 11.89 30.97 -8.43
CA ASP A 202 11.90 30.99 -9.88
C ASP A 202 11.76 29.54 -10.41
N PRO A 203 11.73 29.27 -11.73
CA PRO A 203 11.60 27.91 -12.27
C PRO A 203 12.69 26.91 -11.83
N VAL A 204 13.76 27.37 -11.19
CA VAL A 204 14.95 26.57 -10.84
C VAL A 204 15.12 26.40 -9.33
N ARG A 205 14.76 27.46 -8.55
CA ARG A 205 15.04 27.56 -7.10
C ARG A 205 13.76 27.67 -6.30
N TYR A 206 13.74 27.05 -5.12
CA TYR A 206 12.61 27.08 -4.20
C TYR A 206 13.08 27.15 -2.74
N ILE A 207 12.21 27.60 -1.86
CA ILE A 207 12.29 27.48 -0.41
C ILE A 207 11.47 26.27 0.00
N GLY A 208 11.96 25.44 0.91
CA GLY A 208 11.21 24.25 1.35
C GLY A 208 11.89 23.51 2.48
N ASN A 209 11.14 22.57 3.07
CA ASN A 209 11.60 21.72 4.15
C ASN A 209 12.27 20.45 3.63
N ARG A 210 13.29 19.94 4.35
CA ARG A 210 14.04 18.71 3.98
C ARG A 210 13.25 17.42 4.24
N SER A 211 11.96 17.38 3.93
CA SER A 211 11.14 16.20 4.13
C SER A 211 11.16 15.28 2.92
N SER A 212 11.50 14.01 3.13
CA SER A 212 11.50 12.97 2.09
C SER A 212 10.12 12.39 1.79
N GLY A 213 9.11 12.65 2.64
CA GLY A 213 7.77 12.06 2.51
C GLY A 213 7.62 10.63 3.05
N ARG A 214 8.70 9.95 3.40
CA ARG A 214 8.70 8.53 3.80
C ARG A 214 7.71 8.20 4.94
N MET A 215 7.52 9.11 5.90
CA MET A 215 6.59 8.87 7.02
C MET A 215 5.14 8.85 6.54
N GLY A 216 4.71 9.83 5.74
CA GLY A 216 3.37 9.86 5.17
C GLY A 216 3.07 8.64 4.29
N TYR A 217 4.04 8.19 3.48
CA TYR A 217 3.93 6.97 2.67
C TYR A 217 3.82 5.71 3.54
N ALA A 218 4.58 5.62 4.65
CA ALA A 218 4.50 4.49 5.58
C ALA A 218 3.14 4.42 6.28
N ILE A 219 2.60 5.57 6.69
CA ILE A 219 1.25 5.66 7.27
C ILE A 219 0.18 5.28 6.24
N ALA A 220 0.30 5.77 5.00
CA ALA A 220 -0.63 5.46 3.92
C ALA A 220 -0.66 3.95 3.62
N LYS A 221 0.52 3.32 3.56
CA LYS A 221 0.65 1.87 3.42
C LYS A 221 0.00 1.13 4.59
N ALA A 222 0.23 1.58 5.82
CA ALA A 222 -0.36 0.97 7.01
C ALA A 222 -1.89 1.10 7.02
N ALA A 223 -2.44 2.26 6.64
CA ALA A 223 -3.89 2.46 6.53
C ALA A 223 -4.53 1.57 5.46
N ALA A 224 -3.89 1.43 4.29
CA ALA A 224 -4.35 0.54 3.22
C ALA A 224 -4.29 -0.94 3.63
N MET A 225 -3.31 -1.34 4.46
CA MET A 225 -3.23 -2.69 5.05
C MET A 225 -4.41 -2.98 6.00
N GLU A 226 -5.02 -1.96 6.58
CA GLU A 226 -6.18 -2.06 7.47
C GLU A 226 -7.51 -1.72 6.76
N ASP A 227 -7.56 -1.89 5.44
CA ASP A 227 -8.73 -1.70 4.55
C ASP A 227 -9.32 -0.28 4.51
N ALA A 228 -8.53 0.75 4.81
CA ALA A 228 -8.95 2.12 4.60
C ALA A 228 -9.00 2.49 3.10
N ASN A 229 -9.93 3.36 2.72
CA ASN A 229 -9.91 4.10 1.46
C ASN A 229 -8.91 5.25 1.59
N VAL A 230 -7.68 5.06 1.10
CA VAL A 230 -6.59 6.02 1.33
C VAL A 230 -6.44 6.98 0.16
N THR A 231 -6.42 8.28 0.47
CA THR A 231 -5.96 9.34 -0.43
C THR A 231 -4.67 9.95 0.13
N LEU A 232 -3.59 9.85 -0.62
CA LEU A 232 -2.28 10.42 -0.29
C LEU A 232 -2.04 11.69 -1.09
N VAL A 233 -2.05 12.85 -0.43
CA VAL A 233 -1.67 14.13 -1.04
C VAL A 233 -0.17 14.33 -0.86
N SER A 234 0.59 14.20 -1.95
CA SER A 234 2.06 14.10 -1.89
C SER A 234 2.77 15.26 -2.57
N CYS A 235 3.68 15.91 -1.83
CA CYS A 235 4.63 16.89 -2.36
C CYS A 235 5.89 16.25 -2.97
N THR A 236 5.94 14.92 -3.10
CA THR A 236 7.09 14.22 -3.70
C THR A 236 6.62 13.12 -4.65
N LYS A 237 7.38 12.95 -5.76
CA LYS A 237 7.19 11.86 -6.75
C LYS A 237 8.31 10.81 -6.66
N SER A 238 9.26 10.98 -5.71
CA SER A 238 10.47 10.14 -5.62
C SER A 238 10.27 8.80 -4.91
N LEU A 239 9.10 8.57 -4.30
CA LEU A 239 8.79 7.34 -3.60
C LEU A 239 7.79 6.49 -4.40
N PRO A 240 7.95 5.16 -4.42
CA PRO A 240 6.95 4.28 -5.02
C PRO A 240 5.63 4.39 -4.27
N VAL A 241 4.55 4.50 -5.01
CA VAL A 241 3.19 4.55 -4.44
C VAL A 241 2.81 3.14 -3.99
N PRO A 242 2.41 2.94 -2.72
CA PRO A 242 1.88 1.65 -2.29
C PRO A 242 0.57 1.33 -3.00
N ASP A 243 0.31 0.05 -3.23
CA ASP A 243 -0.91 -0.38 -3.90
C ASP A 243 -2.19 -0.04 -3.11
N GLY A 244 -3.28 0.16 -3.84
CA GLY A 244 -4.60 0.46 -3.26
C GLY A 244 -4.74 1.89 -2.73
N ILE A 245 -3.79 2.79 -3.04
CA ILE A 245 -3.79 4.18 -2.60
C ILE A 245 -4.04 5.12 -3.77
N ASN A 246 -5.00 6.02 -3.61
CA ASN A 246 -5.20 7.15 -4.53
C ASN A 246 -4.17 8.24 -4.21
N VAL A 247 -3.38 8.67 -5.20
CA VAL A 247 -2.35 9.70 -5.00
C VAL A 247 -2.69 10.97 -5.76
N VAL A 248 -2.62 12.09 -5.05
CA VAL A 248 -2.72 13.44 -5.60
C VAL A 248 -1.39 14.14 -5.41
N TYR A 249 -0.73 14.50 -6.50
CA TYR A 249 0.53 15.23 -6.41
C TYR A 249 0.29 16.73 -6.36
N VAL A 250 0.98 17.39 -5.45
CA VAL A 250 0.98 18.83 -5.24
C VAL A 250 2.41 19.32 -5.05
N GLU A 251 2.68 20.59 -5.27
CA GLU A 251 4.03 21.14 -5.16
C GLU A 251 4.19 22.07 -3.95
N ASN A 252 3.27 23.01 -3.78
CA ASN A 252 3.37 24.09 -2.80
C ASN A 252 2.27 24.01 -1.72
N ALA A 253 2.38 24.87 -0.71
CA ALA A 253 1.44 24.91 0.42
C ALA A 253 0.01 25.28 0.00
N ARG A 254 -0.18 26.11 -1.02
CA ARG A 254 -1.52 26.48 -1.51
C ARG A 254 -2.20 25.31 -2.21
N GLU A 255 -1.49 24.58 -3.07
CA GLU A 255 -2.01 23.38 -3.73
C GLU A 255 -2.33 22.30 -2.71
N LEU A 256 -1.45 22.12 -1.70
CA LEU A 256 -1.71 21.21 -0.61
C LEU A 256 -2.97 21.59 0.16
N ASN A 257 -3.13 22.88 0.51
CA ASN A 257 -4.33 23.38 1.17
C ASN A 257 -5.60 23.11 0.35
N THR A 258 -5.59 23.43 -0.93
CA THR A 258 -6.71 23.18 -1.84
C THR A 258 -7.08 21.70 -1.89
N SER A 259 -6.09 20.83 -2.04
CA SER A 259 -6.31 19.37 -2.12
C SER A 259 -6.81 18.80 -0.79
N MET A 260 -6.24 19.21 0.35
CA MET A 260 -6.71 18.77 1.66
C MET A 260 -8.16 19.19 1.92
N ASN A 261 -8.54 20.42 1.53
CA ASN A 261 -9.90 20.92 1.65
C ASN A 261 -10.90 20.18 0.74
N LEU A 262 -10.48 19.75 -0.46
CA LEU A 262 -11.32 18.99 -1.39
C LEU A 262 -11.80 17.67 -0.78
N TYR A 263 -10.92 16.97 -0.06
CA TYR A 263 -11.24 15.67 0.54
C TYR A 263 -11.74 15.76 1.99
N TYR A 264 -11.74 16.97 2.61
CA TYR A 264 -12.01 17.15 4.04
C TYR A 264 -13.37 16.60 4.48
N ASP A 265 -14.44 17.03 3.82
CA ASP A 265 -15.81 16.75 4.28
C ASP A 265 -16.19 15.25 4.14
N SER A 266 -15.57 14.53 3.20
CA SER A 266 -15.76 13.11 2.98
C SER A 266 -14.84 12.21 3.84
N SER A 267 -13.88 12.81 4.56
CA SER A 267 -12.90 12.06 5.35
C SER A 267 -13.41 11.70 6.73
N ASP A 268 -13.03 10.52 7.21
CA ASP A 268 -13.15 10.13 8.62
C ASP A 268 -11.88 10.49 9.39
N VAL A 269 -10.70 10.36 8.75
CA VAL A 269 -9.38 10.62 9.34
C VAL A 269 -8.54 11.51 8.44
N ILE A 270 -7.86 12.48 9.03
CA ILE A 270 -6.89 13.34 8.33
C ILE A 270 -5.57 13.30 9.08
N ILE A 271 -4.50 12.99 8.37
CA ILE A 271 -3.15 12.90 8.92
C ILE A 271 -2.22 13.85 8.18
N MET A 272 -1.83 14.93 8.85
CA MET A 272 -0.95 15.96 8.31
C MET A 272 0.51 15.62 8.59
N ALA A 273 1.11 14.75 7.73
CA ALA A 273 2.52 14.36 7.86
C ALA A 273 3.46 15.11 6.89
N ALA A 274 2.93 15.98 6.04
CA ALA A 274 3.73 16.87 5.20
C ALA A 274 4.43 17.95 6.04
N ALA A 275 5.64 18.30 5.64
CA ALA A 275 6.39 19.43 6.19
C ALA A 275 6.08 20.69 5.34
N VAL A 276 5.06 21.42 5.75
CA VAL A 276 4.63 22.65 5.07
C VAL A 276 5.62 23.78 5.41
N ALA A 277 6.07 24.53 4.40
CA ALA A 277 6.87 25.73 4.63
C ALA A 277 5.99 26.84 5.23
N ASP A 278 6.49 27.49 6.28
CA ASP A 278 5.75 28.58 6.95
C ASP A 278 5.64 29.83 6.07
N TYR A 279 6.62 30.04 5.20
CA TYR A 279 6.73 31.23 4.34
C TYR A 279 6.90 30.85 2.87
N ARG A 280 6.41 31.72 1.99
CA ARG A 280 6.60 31.66 0.54
C ARG A 280 7.09 33.02 0.00
N PRO A 281 7.74 33.08 -1.17
CA PRO A 281 8.04 34.33 -1.85
C PRO A 281 6.76 35.10 -2.18
N VAL A 282 6.74 36.42 -1.93
CA VAL A 282 5.63 37.29 -2.30
C VAL A 282 5.46 37.34 -3.82
N ASN A 283 6.59 37.42 -4.55
CA ASN A 283 6.65 37.42 -6.01
C ASN A 283 7.48 36.23 -6.48
N GLN A 284 6.87 35.38 -7.27
CA GLN A 284 7.58 34.33 -8.00
C GLN A 284 8.00 34.85 -9.35
N SER A 285 9.26 34.62 -9.76
CA SER A 285 9.74 34.99 -11.09
C SER A 285 9.40 33.89 -12.11
N ASP A 286 8.85 34.27 -13.26
CA ASP A 286 8.58 33.34 -14.37
C ASP A 286 9.87 32.92 -15.10
N HIS A 287 10.98 33.61 -14.88
CA HIS A 287 12.27 33.33 -15.46
C HIS A 287 13.33 33.15 -14.40
N LYS A 288 14.35 32.32 -14.71
CA LYS A 288 15.51 32.16 -13.82
C LYS A 288 16.17 33.52 -13.55
N ILE A 289 16.21 33.91 -12.29
CA ILE A 289 16.88 35.14 -11.83
C ILE A 289 18.37 35.01 -12.16
N LYS A 290 18.90 35.88 -13.01
CA LYS A 290 20.33 35.89 -13.41
C LYS A 290 21.14 36.59 -12.32
N LYS A 291 22.41 36.19 -12.20
CA LYS A 291 23.42 36.96 -11.46
C LYS A 291 23.58 38.34 -12.12
N GLU A 292 23.22 39.36 -11.44
CA GLU A 292 23.56 40.73 -11.79
C GLU A 292 24.83 41.13 -11.04
N GLU A 293 25.40 42.33 -11.32
CA GLU A 293 26.61 42.84 -10.66
C GLU A 293 26.42 43.06 -9.15
N ASN A 294 25.19 42.97 -8.64
CA ASN A 294 24.86 43.07 -7.23
C ASN A 294 25.32 41.80 -6.47
N SER A 295 25.97 42.01 -5.34
CA SER A 295 26.51 40.93 -4.48
C SER A 295 25.42 40.19 -3.65
N SER A 296 24.17 40.66 -3.61
CA SER A 296 23.09 40.12 -2.81
C SER A 296 21.76 40.05 -3.59
N LEU A 297 20.90 39.09 -3.19
CA LEU A 297 19.53 38.95 -3.66
C LEU A 297 18.60 38.96 -2.45
N ASP A 298 17.74 39.96 -2.35
CA ASP A 298 16.71 40.04 -1.30
C ASP A 298 15.40 39.40 -1.79
N ILE A 299 14.87 38.48 -0.99
CA ILE A 299 13.59 37.80 -1.27
C ILE A 299 12.61 38.16 -0.16
N LYS A 300 11.53 38.89 -0.52
CA LYS A 300 10.42 39.16 0.40
C LYS A 300 9.57 37.93 0.55
N LEU A 301 9.29 37.55 1.80
CA LEU A 301 8.47 36.39 2.14
C LEU A 301 7.16 36.81 2.80
N GLU A 302 6.11 36.06 2.56
CA GLU A 302 4.83 36.14 3.25
C GLU A 302 4.43 34.79 3.83
N LEU A 303 3.50 34.78 4.80
CA LEU A 303 3.04 33.57 5.46
C LEU A 303 2.23 32.68 4.52
N ASN A 304 2.46 31.40 4.60
CA ASN A 304 1.60 30.36 4.05
C ASN A 304 0.36 30.13 4.94
N PRO A 305 -0.73 29.59 4.41
CA PRO A 305 -1.90 29.22 5.21
C PRO A 305 -1.52 28.12 6.23
N ASP A 306 -2.01 28.25 7.48
CA ASP A 306 -1.90 27.17 8.48
C ASP A 306 -3.04 26.16 8.24
N ILE A 307 -2.77 25.23 7.32
CA ILE A 307 -3.76 24.24 6.85
C ILE A 307 -4.39 23.49 8.01
N LEU A 308 -3.58 23.00 8.95
CA LEU A 308 -4.06 22.20 10.06
C LEU A 308 -4.93 23.01 11.05
N LEU A 309 -4.61 24.29 11.25
CA LEU A 309 -5.43 25.21 12.05
C LEU A 309 -6.79 25.46 11.36
N GLU A 310 -6.81 25.68 10.06
CA GLU A 310 -8.03 25.89 9.29
C GLU A 310 -8.94 24.66 9.32
N LEU A 311 -8.39 23.47 9.11
CA LEU A 311 -9.13 22.20 9.21
C LEU A 311 -9.67 21.97 10.62
N GLY A 312 -8.88 22.28 11.66
CA GLY A 312 -9.31 22.14 13.06
C GLY A 312 -10.44 23.06 13.47
N LYS A 313 -10.50 24.30 12.90
CA LYS A 313 -11.63 25.22 13.11
C LYS A 313 -12.94 24.71 12.50
N ARG A 314 -12.87 24.00 11.35
CA ARG A 314 -14.01 23.44 10.63
C ARG A 314 -14.40 22.04 11.11
N LYS A 315 -13.66 21.46 12.03
CA LYS A 315 -13.80 20.08 12.46
C LYS A 315 -15.20 19.78 13.01
N LYS A 316 -15.82 18.73 12.48
CA LYS A 316 -17.09 18.15 12.95
C LYS A 316 -16.86 16.76 13.52
N LYS A 317 -16.76 15.75 12.64
CA LYS A 317 -16.57 14.32 12.99
C LYS A 317 -15.17 13.79 12.71
N GLN A 318 -14.35 14.55 11.96
CA GLN A 318 -13.06 14.09 11.48
C GLN A 318 -12.08 13.87 12.63
N PHE A 319 -11.32 12.77 12.61
CA PHE A 319 -10.20 12.56 13.50
C PHE A 319 -8.95 13.22 12.91
N LEU A 320 -8.44 14.26 13.56
CA LEU A 320 -7.32 15.05 13.08
C LEU A 320 -6.01 14.66 13.76
N VAL A 321 -5.03 14.27 12.97
CA VAL A 321 -3.66 13.94 13.40
C VAL A 321 -2.67 14.94 12.83
N GLY A 322 -1.90 15.57 13.71
CA GLY A 322 -0.80 16.46 13.36
C GLY A 322 0.57 15.84 13.57
N PHE A 323 1.57 16.42 12.94
CA PHE A 323 2.99 16.14 13.21
C PHE A 323 3.69 17.38 13.72
N ALA A 324 4.63 17.20 14.63
CA ALA A 324 5.53 18.23 15.12
C ALA A 324 6.96 17.72 15.13
N ALA A 325 7.86 18.49 14.54
CA ALA A 325 9.30 18.29 14.65
C ALA A 325 9.82 19.33 15.66
N GLU A 326 10.24 18.87 16.83
CA GLU A 326 10.63 19.74 17.94
C GLU A 326 12.04 19.36 18.37
N THR A 327 12.77 20.38 18.86
CA THR A 327 14.13 20.19 19.42
C THR A 327 14.17 20.35 20.93
N ASN A 328 13.18 21.05 21.52
CA ASN A 328 13.11 21.35 22.95
C ASN A 328 11.67 21.34 23.45
N ALA A 329 11.46 20.93 24.70
CA ALA A 329 10.16 20.95 25.39
C ALA A 329 9.00 20.32 24.56
N VAL A 330 9.29 19.21 23.88
CA VAL A 330 8.43 18.49 22.91
C VAL A 330 7.01 18.30 23.42
N ILE A 331 6.85 17.92 24.70
CA ILE A 331 5.57 17.60 25.32
C ILE A 331 4.71 18.85 25.50
N ARG A 332 5.27 19.91 26.08
CA ARG A 332 4.54 21.15 26.37
C ARG A 332 4.05 21.82 25.09
N HIS A 333 4.95 22.02 24.12
CA HIS A 333 4.60 22.61 22.81
C HIS A 333 3.61 21.72 22.04
N GLY A 334 3.72 20.39 22.19
CA GLY A 334 2.77 19.44 21.59
C GLY A 334 1.36 19.61 22.12
N GLN A 335 1.18 19.73 23.43
CA GLN A 335 -0.13 19.92 24.06
C GLN A 335 -0.75 21.29 23.70
N GLU A 336 0.05 22.34 23.63
CA GLU A 336 -0.39 23.64 23.15
C GLU A 336 -0.89 23.60 21.70
N LYS A 337 -0.17 22.87 20.81
CA LYS A 337 -0.57 22.66 19.42
C LYS A 337 -1.88 21.87 19.30
N ILE A 338 -2.07 20.81 20.10
CA ILE A 338 -3.31 20.04 20.14
C ILE A 338 -4.51 20.96 20.45
N LYS A 339 -4.40 21.77 21.50
CA LYS A 339 -5.46 22.72 21.89
C LYS A 339 -5.71 23.79 20.83
N LYS A 340 -4.63 24.45 20.36
CA LYS A 340 -4.71 25.54 19.39
C LYS A 340 -5.32 25.11 18.07
N LYS A 341 -4.97 23.91 17.58
CA LYS A 341 -5.38 23.38 16.27
C LYS A 341 -6.52 22.37 16.35
N ASN A 342 -7.10 22.15 17.54
CA ASN A 342 -8.21 21.21 17.79
C ASN A 342 -7.93 19.80 17.29
N LEU A 343 -6.71 19.27 17.54
CA LEU A 343 -6.28 17.94 17.12
C LEU A 343 -6.79 16.89 18.10
N ASP A 344 -6.95 15.66 17.62
CA ASP A 344 -7.23 14.49 18.46
C ASP A 344 -5.94 13.78 18.85
N MET A 345 -4.93 13.84 17.96
CA MET A 345 -3.63 13.20 18.16
C MET A 345 -2.51 14.04 17.53
N LEU A 346 -1.37 14.09 18.18
CA LEU A 346 -0.15 14.71 17.68
C LEU A 346 1.03 13.74 17.79
N ILE A 347 1.75 13.56 16.69
CA ILE A 347 2.99 12.80 16.65
C ILE A 347 4.14 13.80 16.79
N ALA A 348 4.77 13.81 17.94
CA ALA A 348 5.92 14.65 18.22
C ALA A 348 7.21 13.87 17.98
N ASN A 349 8.03 14.37 17.05
CA ASN A 349 9.31 13.78 16.67
C ASN A 349 10.45 14.62 17.23
N ASP A 350 11.34 14.03 18.01
CA ASP A 350 12.55 14.68 18.49
C ASP A 350 13.64 14.60 17.42
N VAL A 351 13.73 15.62 16.58
CA VAL A 351 14.70 15.67 15.47
C VAL A 351 16.14 15.93 15.91
N ALA A 352 16.36 16.25 17.18
CA ALA A 352 17.71 16.43 17.73
C ALA A 352 18.40 15.10 18.03
N MET A 353 17.65 14.00 18.19
CA MET A 353 18.21 12.68 18.48
C MET A 353 18.77 11.97 17.24
N PRO A 354 19.94 11.32 17.34
CA PRO A 354 20.49 10.55 16.23
C PRO A 354 19.55 9.43 15.77
N GLY A 355 19.13 9.47 14.49
CA GLY A 355 18.21 8.49 13.89
C GLY A 355 16.74 8.90 13.88
N ALA A 356 16.41 10.13 14.31
CA ALA A 356 15.04 10.68 14.32
C ALA A 356 14.79 11.79 13.28
N GLY A 357 15.69 12.00 12.32
CA GLY A 357 15.64 13.12 11.36
C GLY A 357 14.79 12.87 10.11
N PHE A 358 14.75 13.86 9.22
CA PHE A 358 13.92 13.84 8.02
C PHE A 358 14.33 12.78 6.98
N ASN A 359 15.61 12.58 6.71
CA ASN A 359 16.10 11.71 5.62
C ASN A 359 16.52 10.30 6.06
N VAL A 360 16.20 9.88 7.27
CA VAL A 360 16.51 8.55 7.79
C VAL A 360 15.30 7.62 7.67
N THR A 361 15.55 6.31 7.72
CA THR A 361 14.51 5.26 7.65
C THR A 361 13.86 4.98 9.01
N THR A 362 14.46 5.50 10.11
CA THR A 362 13.97 5.31 11.48
C THR A 362 13.33 6.59 12.04
N ASN A 363 12.64 6.45 13.16
CA ASN A 363 12.08 7.56 13.92
C ASN A 363 12.08 7.25 15.42
N ILE A 364 12.05 8.30 16.26
CA ILE A 364 11.77 8.26 17.69
C ILE A 364 10.61 9.23 17.91
N ALA A 365 9.51 8.76 18.42
CA ALA A 365 8.31 9.58 18.48
C ALA A 365 7.57 9.46 19.81
N SER A 366 6.92 10.54 20.23
CA SER A 366 5.91 10.56 21.28
C SER A 366 4.55 10.82 20.65
N ILE A 367 3.56 10.03 20.99
CA ILE A 367 2.17 10.24 20.58
C ILE A 367 1.44 10.91 21.75
N LEU A 368 0.92 12.11 21.49
CA LEU A 368 0.14 12.89 22.46
C LEU A 368 -1.32 12.92 22.01
N TYR A 369 -2.23 12.87 22.96
CA TYR A 369 -3.67 12.85 22.71
C TYR A 369 -4.38 14.07 23.31
N LYS A 370 -5.58 14.34 22.81
CA LYS A 370 -6.43 15.46 23.27
C LYS A 370 -6.79 15.36 24.75
N ASP A 371 -6.91 14.16 25.29
CA ASP A 371 -7.20 13.88 26.72
C ASP A 371 -6.00 14.13 27.65
N GLY A 372 -4.86 14.52 27.12
CA GLY A 372 -3.61 14.76 27.85
C GLY A 372 -2.75 13.51 28.04
N THR A 373 -3.21 12.33 27.62
CA THR A 373 -2.41 11.11 27.69
C THR A 373 -1.27 11.14 26.66
N MET A 374 -0.18 10.44 26.97
CA MET A 374 1.01 10.37 26.12
C MET A 374 1.61 8.97 26.15
N GLN A 375 2.14 8.56 25.00
CA GLN A 375 2.92 7.33 24.86
C GLN A 375 4.22 7.62 24.13
N GLN A 376 5.33 7.14 24.67
CA GLN A 376 6.66 7.27 24.04
C GLN A 376 7.05 5.96 23.39
N TYR A 377 7.67 6.07 22.22
CA TYR A 377 8.12 4.93 21.44
C TYR A 377 9.62 5.02 21.21
N PRO A 378 10.35 3.90 21.38
CA PRO A 378 11.78 3.84 21.12
C PRO A 378 12.08 4.03 19.64
N LYS A 379 13.36 4.07 19.28
CA LYS A 379 13.80 4.09 17.90
C LYS A 379 13.29 2.87 17.16
N MET A 380 12.52 3.11 16.09
CA MET A 380 11.95 2.08 15.23
C MET A 380 11.93 2.54 13.77
N THR A 381 11.60 1.66 12.85
CA THR A 381 11.41 2.03 11.44
C THR A 381 10.16 2.90 11.25
N LYS A 382 10.15 3.74 10.21
CA LYS A 382 8.97 4.52 9.84
C LYS A 382 7.77 3.64 9.47
N GLU A 383 8.01 2.44 8.98
CA GLU A 383 6.96 1.46 8.70
C GLU A 383 6.31 0.92 9.98
N GLU A 384 7.10 0.59 10.99
CA GLU A 384 6.59 0.16 12.31
C GLU A 384 5.82 1.29 12.99
N LEU A 385 6.37 2.51 12.99
CA LEU A 385 5.68 3.67 13.55
C LEU A 385 4.37 3.97 12.79
N GLY A 386 4.36 3.82 11.47
CA GLY A 386 3.15 3.99 10.65
C GLY A 386 2.03 3.03 11.07
N LYS A 387 2.36 1.77 11.34
CA LYS A 387 1.40 0.77 11.87
C LYS A 387 0.86 1.18 13.23
N ILE A 388 1.74 1.56 14.15
CA ILE A 388 1.34 2.01 15.49
C ILE A 388 0.40 3.23 15.40
N ILE A 389 0.71 4.21 14.56
CA ILE A 389 -0.15 5.39 14.38
C ILE A 389 -1.54 4.97 13.91
N ILE A 390 -1.65 4.10 12.92
CA ILE A 390 -2.94 3.61 12.41
C ILE A 390 -3.71 2.79 13.45
N GLU A 391 -3.04 1.94 14.23
CA GLU A 391 -3.64 1.24 15.37
C GLU A 391 -4.22 2.22 16.38
N LYS A 392 -3.45 3.24 16.75
CA LYS A 392 -3.87 4.25 17.73
C LYS A 392 -4.98 5.16 17.22
N VAL A 393 -5.04 5.41 15.92
CA VAL A 393 -6.19 6.08 15.28
C VAL A 393 -7.42 5.19 15.36
N ALA A 394 -7.32 3.92 14.97
CA ALA A 394 -8.44 2.99 14.97
C ALA A 394 -9.03 2.73 16.36
N GLU A 395 -8.19 2.70 17.40
CA GLU A 395 -8.63 2.56 18.82
C GLU A 395 -9.50 3.74 19.30
N ARG A 396 -9.52 4.88 18.59
CA ARG A 396 -10.17 6.14 19.01
C ARG A 396 -11.23 6.67 18.04
N LEU A 397 -11.49 5.95 16.96
CA LEU A 397 -12.57 6.22 16.00
C LEU A 397 -13.88 5.58 16.43
#